data_0927af93c167dea1124316195352f24b
#
_entry.id   0927af93c167dea1124316195352f24b
#
_cell.length_a   1.000
_cell.length_b   1.000
_cell.length_c   1.000
_cell.angle_alpha   90.00
_cell.angle_beta   90.00
_cell.angle_gamma   90.00
#
_symmetry.space_group_name_H-M   'P 1'
#
loop_
_entity.id
_entity.type
_entity.pdbx_description
1 polymer ?
#
loop_
_entity_poly.entity_id
_entity_poly.type
_entity_poly.pdbx_seq_one_letter_code
_entity_poly.pdbx_strand_id
1 'polypeptide(L)'
;MNQEHPYALPINRATRPAAGIDIEVLDPDDAADVRLGQRLLADGFDGPLELLGPLMAPDVLSVPGITAYVGRAGEEPCCVALGALTEGHVGVYNVATLPPFRRRGFGAAVTARAVADGARAGARTAYLQSSPMGYSVYERLGFHTAETWACHYPG
;
A
#
# COMPACT_ATOMS: atom_id res chain seq x y z
N MET A 1 -4.20 21.40 -6.64
CA MET A 1 -4.16 21.22 -5.18
C MET A 1 -4.64 19.81 -4.89
N ASN A 2 -3.73 18.89 -4.61
CA ASN A 2 -4.09 17.53 -4.22
C ASN A 2 -4.34 17.55 -2.71
N GLN A 3 -5.58 17.31 -2.30
CA GLN A 3 -5.91 17.08 -0.91
C GLN A 3 -5.65 15.62 -0.60
N GLU A 4 -4.68 15.33 0.24
CA GLU A 4 -4.48 13.99 0.80
C GLU A 4 -5.19 13.92 2.14
N HIS A 5 -5.93 12.85 2.36
CA HIS A 5 -6.67 12.63 3.58
C HIS A 5 -6.02 11.48 4.37
N PRO A 6 -5.50 11.71 5.56
CA PRO A 6 -5.08 10.63 6.44
C PRO A 6 -6.31 9.89 6.98
N TYR A 7 -6.22 8.58 7.01
CA TYR A 7 -7.26 7.70 7.52
C TYR A 7 -6.72 6.88 8.67
N ALA A 8 -7.49 6.74 9.71
CA ALA A 8 -7.22 5.83 10.81
C ALA A 8 -8.37 4.85 10.98
N LEU A 9 -8.05 3.59 11.22
CA LEU A 9 -9.00 2.52 11.45
C LEU A 9 -8.62 1.76 12.72
N PRO A 10 -9.51 1.66 13.72
CA PRO A 10 -9.35 0.64 14.75
C PRO A 10 -9.45 -0.75 14.12
N ILE A 11 -8.43 -1.57 14.31
CA ILE A 11 -8.35 -2.90 13.69
C ILE A 11 -9.21 -3.88 14.51
N ASN A 12 -10.51 -3.84 14.33
CA ASN A 12 -11.42 -4.81 14.92
C ASN A 12 -12.31 -5.55 13.90
N ARG A 13 -12.11 -5.28 12.61
CA ARG A 13 -12.83 -5.93 11.51
C ARG A 13 -11.85 -6.51 10.51
N ALA A 14 -11.86 -7.83 10.35
CA ALA A 14 -11.15 -8.49 9.27
C ALA A 14 -11.80 -8.09 7.93
N THR A 15 -11.08 -7.35 7.11
CA THR A 15 -11.46 -7.11 5.73
C THR A 15 -11.17 -8.38 4.91
N ARG A 16 -12.17 -8.86 4.20
CA ARG A 16 -12.06 -10.07 3.36
C ARG A 16 -11.25 -9.71 2.11
N PRO A 17 -10.19 -10.48 1.78
CA PRO A 17 -9.46 -10.24 0.55
C PRO A 17 -10.36 -10.39 -0.69
N ALA A 18 -10.11 -9.60 -1.73
CA ALA A 18 -10.80 -9.74 -3.00
C ALA A 18 -10.53 -11.13 -3.61
N ALA A 19 -11.54 -11.73 -4.22
CA ALA A 19 -11.37 -12.99 -4.93
C ALA A 19 -10.48 -12.79 -6.17
N GLY A 20 -9.59 -13.75 -6.44
CA GLY A 20 -8.78 -13.77 -7.66
C GLY A 20 -7.46 -13.00 -7.58
N ILE A 21 -6.97 -12.72 -6.38
CA ILE A 21 -5.64 -12.16 -6.16
C ILE A 21 -4.85 -12.99 -5.14
N ASP A 22 -3.62 -13.32 -5.47
CA ASP A 22 -2.64 -13.87 -4.55
C ASP A 22 -1.71 -12.75 -4.10
N ILE A 23 -1.42 -12.68 -2.80
CA ILE A 23 -0.59 -11.63 -2.22
C ILE A 23 0.60 -12.27 -1.54
N GLU A 24 1.79 -11.90 -1.98
CA GLU A 24 3.07 -12.35 -1.44
C GLU A 24 3.86 -11.19 -0.83
N VAL A 25 4.77 -11.53 0.06
CA VAL A 25 5.71 -10.58 0.66
C VAL A 25 6.98 -10.59 -0.19
N LEU A 26 7.49 -9.42 -0.54
CA LEU A 26 8.77 -9.27 -1.24
C LEU A 26 9.93 -9.52 -0.28
N ASP A 27 10.95 -10.21 -0.77
CA ASP A 27 12.22 -10.38 -0.07
C ASP A 27 13.13 -9.18 -0.38
N PRO A 28 13.50 -8.36 0.63
CA PRO A 28 14.39 -7.22 0.42
C PRO A 28 15.81 -7.61 0.00
N ASP A 29 16.22 -8.85 0.25
CA ASP A 29 17.53 -9.38 -0.13
C ASP A 29 17.53 -9.97 -1.55
N ASP A 30 16.35 -10.20 -2.15
CA ASP A 30 16.24 -10.63 -3.55
C ASP A 30 16.14 -9.42 -4.48
N ALA A 31 17.18 -9.22 -5.30
CA ALA A 31 17.23 -8.12 -6.25
C ALA A 31 16.11 -8.17 -7.32
N ALA A 32 15.56 -9.35 -7.63
CA ALA A 32 14.43 -9.46 -8.56
C ALA A 32 13.14 -8.97 -7.92
N ASP A 33 12.89 -9.31 -6.66
CA ASP A 33 11.76 -8.84 -5.87
C ASP A 33 11.79 -7.32 -5.69
N VAL A 34 12.94 -6.78 -5.31
CA VAL A 34 13.14 -5.33 -5.19
C VAL A 34 12.81 -4.62 -6.49
N ARG A 35 13.38 -5.07 -7.61
CA ARG A 35 13.10 -4.48 -8.94
C ARG A 35 11.63 -4.61 -9.33
N LEU A 36 10.97 -5.72 -8.98
CA LEU A 36 9.54 -5.90 -9.22
C LEU A 36 8.72 -4.86 -8.47
N GLY A 37 8.95 -4.68 -7.17
CA GLY A 37 8.28 -3.68 -6.35
C GLY A 37 8.47 -2.26 -6.88
N GLN A 38 9.69 -1.91 -7.25
CA GLN A 38 10.03 -0.60 -7.83
C GLN A 38 9.27 -0.31 -9.12
N ARG A 39 9.21 -1.30 -10.05
CA ARG A 39 8.47 -1.16 -11.32
C ARG A 39 6.97 -1.06 -11.10
N LEU A 40 6.40 -1.91 -10.26
CA LEU A 40 4.97 -1.86 -9.95
C LEU A 40 4.56 -0.52 -9.35
N LEU A 41 5.41 0.07 -8.50
CA LEU A 41 5.17 1.38 -7.94
C LEU A 41 5.22 2.47 -9.01
N ALA A 42 6.27 2.50 -9.81
CA ALA A 42 6.46 3.50 -10.87
C ALA A 42 5.35 3.43 -11.93
N ASP A 43 5.07 2.24 -12.45
CA ASP A 43 4.05 2.03 -13.48
C ASP A 43 2.63 2.24 -12.93
N GLY A 44 2.40 1.88 -11.68
CA GLY A 44 1.11 2.06 -11.01
C GLY A 44 0.76 3.51 -10.72
N PHE A 45 1.75 4.36 -10.48
CA PHE A 45 1.58 5.82 -10.32
C PHE A 45 1.80 6.61 -11.60
N ASP A 46 2.10 5.94 -12.71
CA ASP A 46 2.44 6.58 -13.99
C ASP A 46 3.56 7.60 -13.84
N GLY A 47 4.58 7.23 -13.07
CA GLY A 47 5.71 8.10 -12.73
C GLY A 47 7.08 7.52 -13.08
N PRO A 48 8.11 8.37 -13.12
CA PRO A 48 9.46 7.92 -13.48
C PRO A 48 10.05 7.00 -12.40
N LEU A 49 10.66 5.91 -12.86
CA LEU A 49 11.30 4.92 -11.98
C LEU A 49 12.41 5.54 -11.11
N GLU A 50 13.14 6.50 -11.66
CA GLU A 50 14.22 7.21 -10.95
C GLU A 50 13.72 8.00 -9.74
N LEU A 51 12.47 8.45 -9.79
CA LEU A 51 11.83 9.20 -8.71
C LEU A 51 11.12 8.29 -7.70
N LEU A 52 10.38 7.30 -8.20
CA LEU A 52 9.53 6.44 -7.36
C LEU A 52 10.25 5.17 -6.88
N GLY A 53 11.19 4.65 -7.66
CA GLY A 53 11.96 3.46 -7.29
C GLY A 53 12.66 3.55 -5.93
N PRO A 54 13.27 4.67 -5.55
CA PRO A 54 13.89 4.84 -4.23
C PRO A 54 12.95 4.59 -3.05
N LEU A 55 11.64 4.77 -3.21
CA LEU A 55 10.64 4.48 -2.17
C LEU A 55 10.48 2.98 -1.87
N MET A 56 11.03 2.13 -2.73
CA MET A 56 11.06 0.67 -2.61
C MET A 56 12.51 0.15 -2.70
N ALA A 57 13.48 0.97 -2.31
CA ALA A 57 14.88 0.58 -2.30
C ALA A 57 15.16 -0.48 -1.21
N PRO A 58 16.21 -1.32 -1.35
CA PRO A 58 16.57 -2.31 -0.34
C PRO A 58 16.73 -1.70 1.06
N ASP A 59 17.34 -0.52 1.17
CA ASP A 59 17.53 0.18 2.44
C ASP A 59 16.20 0.55 3.12
N VAL A 60 15.15 0.83 2.34
CA VAL A 60 13.79 1.08 2.86
C VAL A 60 13.15 -0.24 3.29
N LEU A 61 13.20 -1.26 2.44
CA LEU A 61 12.54 -2.54 2.66
C LEU A 61 13.17 -3.35 3.80
N SER A 62 14.45 -3.08 4.13
CA SER A 62 15.18 -3.75 5.22
C SER A 62 14.96 -3.09 6.59
N VAL A 63 14.25 -1.96 6.64
CA VAL A 63 13.94 -1.32 7.92
C VAL A 63 13.01 -2.22 8.75
N PRO A 64 13.33 -2.52 10.02
CA PRO A 64 12.46 -3.31 10.88
C PRO A 64 11.04 -2.75 10.95
N GLY A 65 10.04 -3.61 10.75
CA GLY A 65 8.64 -3.21 10.71
C GLY A 65 8.12 -2.83 9.32
N ILE A 66 9.00 -2.67 8.33
CA ILE A 66 8.59 -2.46 6.93
C ILE A 66 8.37 -3.81 6.25
N THR A 67 7.26 -3.94 5.53
CA THR A 67 6.93 -5.12 4.72
C THR A 67 6.35 -4.65 3.40
N ALA A 68 6.92 -5.09 2.30
CA ALA A 68 6.40 -4.84 0.97
C ALA A 68 5.58 -6.02 0.46
N TYR A 69 4.45 -5.74 -0.16
CA TYR A 69 3.50 -6.73 -0.67
C TYR A 69 3.34 -6.58 -2.17
N VAL A 70 3.25 -7.69 -2.87
CA VAL A 70 2.86 -7.73 -4.27
C VAL A 70 1.61 -8.58 -4.43
N GLY A 71 0.63 -8.05 -5.14
CA GLY A 71 -0.54 -8.80 -5.57
C GLY A 71 -0.38 -9.32 -6.99
N ARG A 72 -0.81 -10.55 -7.23
CA ARG A 72 -0.81 -11.21 -8.54
C ARG A 72 -2.23 -11.63 -8.93
N ALA A 73 -2.59 -11.31 -10.16
CA ALA A 73 -3.79 -11.84 -10.81
C ALA A 73 -3.37 -13.05 -11.68
N GLY A 74 -3.55 -14.25 -11.15
CA GLY A 74 -2.87 -15.42 -11.68
C GLY A 74 -1.36 -15.31 -11.49
N GLU A 75 -0.58 -15.39 -12.56
CA GLU A 75 0.87 -15.23 -12.50
C GLU A 75 1.34 -13.78 -12.74
N GLU A 76 0.43 -12.88 -13.16
CA GLU A 76 0.78 -11.49 -13.49
C GLU A 76 0.79 -10.61 -12.24
N PRO A 77 1.94 -9.97 -11.90
CA PRO A 77 1.99 -8.97 -10.86
C PRO A 77 1.17 -7.75 -11.27
N CYS A 78 0.28 -7.30 -10.40
CA CYS A 78 -0.71 -6.28 -10.74
C CYS A 78 -0.79 -5.10 -9.77
N CYS A 79 -0.33 -5.25 -8.54
CA CYS A 79 -0.35 -4.19 -7.55
C CYS A 79 0.74 -4.37 -6.49
N VAL A 80 1.02 -3.31 -5.78
CA VAL A 80 2.03 -3.25 -4.72
C VAL A 80 1.50 -2.42 -3.55
N ALA A 81 1.96 -2.71 -2.35
CA ALA A 81 1.78 -1.86 -1.17
C ALA A 81 2.95 -2.04 -0.21
N LEU A 82 3.09 -1.10 0.72
CA LEU A 82 4.06 -1.15 1.79
C LEU A 82 3.34 -0.95 3.12
N GLY A 83 3.58 -1.85 4.07
CA GLY A 83 3.13 -1.72 5.45
C GLY A 83 4.30 -1.33 6.34
N ALA A 84 4.07 -0.39 7.26
CA ALA A 84 5.04 0.05 8.25
C ALA A 84 4.46 -0.11 9.65
N LEU A 85 4.97 -1.07 10.41
CA LEU A 85 4.57 -1.31 11.78
C LEU A 85 5.43 -0.48 12.73
N THR A 86 4.81 0.39 13.52
CA THR A 86 5.49 1.24 14.49
C THR A 86 4.61 1.44 15.73
N GLU A 87 5.13 1.09 16.90
CA GLU A 87 4.50 1.38 18.20
C GLU A 87 3.00 1.01 18.30
N GLY A 88 2.62 -0.13 17.75
CA GLY A 88 1.22 -0.60 17.79
C GLY A 88 0.31 0.02 16.72
N HIS A 89 0.90 0.65 15.72
CA HIS A 89 0.22 1.19 14.55
C HIS A 89 0.79 0.60 13.27
N VAL A 90 -0.04 0.38 12.26
CA VAL A 90 0.41 0.04 10.92
C VAL A 90 0.04 1.15 9.93
N GLY A 91 1.05 1.78 9.36
CA GLY A 91 0.88 2.69 8.23
C GLY A 91 0.88 1.91 6.92
N VAL A 92 -0.02 2.25 5.99
CA VAL A 92 -0.03 1.65 4.65
C VAL A 92 0.35 2.73 3.63
N TYR A 93 1.37 2.42 2.83
CA TYR A 93 1.98 3.36 1.90
C TYR A 93 2.16 2.73 0.52
N ASN A 94 2.43 3.56 -0.46
CA ASN A 94 2.83 3.13 -1.79
C ASN A 94 1.85 2.12 -2.43
N VAL A 95 0.55 2.29 -2.17
CA VAL A 95 -0.48 1.44 -2.76
C VAL A 95 -0.67 1.84 -4.22
N ALA A 96 -0.24 1.00 -5.13
CA ALA A 96 -0.33 1.24 -6.56
C ALA A 96 -0.85 0.01 -7.29
N THR A 97 -1.72 0.22 -8.28
CA THR A 97 -2.27 -0.83 -9.13
C THR A 97 -2.02 -0.46 -10.59
N LEU A 98 -1.47 -1.41 -11.35
CA LEU A 98 -1.22 -1.22 -12.78
C LEU A 98 -2.52 -0.88 -13.53
N PRO A 99 -2.48 0.02 -14.52
CA PRO A 99 -3.69 0.48 -15.22
C PRO A 99 -4.63 -0.63 -15.71
N PRO A 100 -4.18 -1.74 -16.32
CA PRO A 100 -5.05 -2.81 -16.80
C PRO A 100 -5.82 -3.54 -15.69
N PHE A 101 -5.35 -3.42 -14.44
CA PHE A 101 -5.90 -4.14 -13.29
C PHE A 101 -6.69 -3.26 -12.33
N ARG A 102 -6.83 -1.96 -12.65
CA ARG A 102 -7.58 -1.01 -11.82
C ARG A 102 -9.06 -1.34 -11.77
N ARG A 103 -9.75 -0.84 -10.72
CA ARG A 103 -11.20 -1.01 -10.47
C ARG A 103 -11.65 -2.47 -10.29
N ARG A 104 -10.73 -3.36 -9.95
CA ARG A 104 -10.98 -4.78 -9.68
C ARG A 104 -10.80 -5.14 -8.19
N GLY A 105 -10.59 -4.14 -7.33
CA GLY A 105 -10.43 -4.32 -5.89
C GLY A 105 -9.03 -4.76 -5.43
N PHE A 106 -8.04 -4.78 -6.30
CA PHE A 106 -6.71 -5.28 -5.98
C PHE A 106 -5.95 -4.36 -5.01
N GLY A 107 -6.06 -3.04 -5.17
CA GLY A 107 -5.50 -2.09 -4.21
C GLY A 107 -6.13 -2.23 -2.82
N ALA A 108 -7.43 -2.45 -2.75
CA ALA A 108 -8.12 -2.74 -1.50
C ALA A 108 -7.62 -4.05 -0.86
N ALA A 109 -7.43 -5.10 -1.66
CA ALA A 109 -6.97 -6.40 -1.18
C ALA A 109 -5.56 -6.35 -0.59
N VAL A 110 -4.62 -5.69 -1.27
CA VAL A 110 -3.23 -5.57 -0.78
C VAL A 110 -3.17 -4.67 0.47
N THR A 111 -3.99 -3.62 0.55
CA THR A 111 -4.15 -2.80 1.75
C THR A 111 -4.69 -3.61 2.91
N ALA A 112 -5.74 -4.39 2.69
CA ALA A 112 -6.33 -5.26 3.70
C ALA A 112 -5.33 -6.30 4.23
N ARG A 113 -4.46 -6.83 3.36
CA ARG A 113 -3.39 -7.75 3.76
C ARG A 113 -2.36 -7.06 4.67
N ALA A 114 -1.90 -5.87 4.32
CA ALA A 114 -0.96 -5.11 5.14
C ALA A 114 -1.55 -4.79 6.53
N VAL A 115 -2.82 -4.41 6.60
CA VAL A 115 -3.55 -4.16 7.85
C VAL A 115 -3.67 -5.44 8.68
N ALA A 116 -4.04 -6.56 8.06
CA ALA A 116 -4.18 -7.84 8.75
C ALA A 116 -2.86 -8.36 9.33
N ASP A 117 -1.76 -8.23 8.58
CA ASP A 117 -0.43 -8.60 9.04
C ASP A 117 0.04 -7.69 10.18
N GLY A 118 -0.21 -6.39 10.09
CA GLY A 118 0.03 -5.44 11.18
C GLY A 118 -0.75 -5.79 12.45
N ALA A 119 -2.02 -6.15 12.32
CA ALA A 119 -2.86 -6.58 13.44
C ALA A 119 -2.32 -7.86 14.09
N ARG A 120 -1.91 -8.86 13.31
CA ARG A 120 -1.27 -10.08 13.83
C ARG A 120 0.04 -9.79 14.55
N ALA A 121 0.75 -8.77 14.14
CA ALA A 121 1.98 -8.30 14.79
C ALA A 121 1.75 -7.35 15.98
N GLY A 122 0.47 -7.12 16.38
CA GLY A 122 0.09 -6.35 17.55
C GLY A 122 -0.35 -4.91 17.29
N ALA A 123 -0.47 -4.48 16.04
CA ALA A 123 -1.03 -3.17 15.73
C ALA A 123 -2.52 -3.10 16.13
N ARG A 124 -2.90 -1.99 16.76
CA ARG A 124 -4.28 -1.70 17.16
C ARG A 124 -4.95 -0.68 16.26
N THR A 125 -4.17 0.05 15.50
CA THR A 125 -4.64 1.08 14.57
C THR A 125 -3.92 0.94 13.24
N ALA A 126 -4.67 1.10 12.15
CA ALA A 126 -4.12 1.27 10.82
C ALA A 126 -4.36 2.69 10.32
N TYR A 127 -3.43 3.26 9.60
CA TYR A 127 -3.56 4.58 8.99
C TYR A 127 -2.94 4.63 7.60
N LEU A 128 -3.41 5.54 6.79
CA LEU A 128 -2.86 5.81 5.47
C LEU A 128 -3.18 7.25 5.04
N GLN A 129 -2.47 7.73 4.01
CA GLN A 129 -2.82 8.93 3.28
C GLN A 129 -3.45 8.53 1.95
N SER A 130 -4.59 9.11 1.62
CA SER A 130 -5.29 8.82 0.37
C SER A 130 -5.29 10.03 -0.56
N SER A 131 -5.05 9.76 -1.84
CA SER A 131 -5.45 10.70 -2.87
C SER A 131 -6.98 10.81 -2.96
N PRO A 132 -7.54 11.88 -3.54
CA PRO A 132 -8.98 11.99 -3.76
C PRO A 132 -9.58 10.79 -4.52
N MET A 133 -8.83 10.19 -5.46
CA MET A 133 -9.26 9.03 -6.22
C MET A 133 -9.35 7.74 -5.39
N GLY A 134 -8.48 7.60 -4.37
CA GLY A 134 -8.45 6.43 -3.49
C GLY A 134 -9.47 6.48 -2.35
N TYR A 135 -10.03 7.66 -2.06
CA TYR A 135 -10.87 7.92 -0.91
C TYR A 135 -11.97 6.86 -0.71
N SER A 136 -12.81 6.65 -1.72
CA SER A 136 -13.94 5.72 -1.64
C SER A 136 -13.54 4.26 -1.45
N VAL A 137 -12.32 3.89 -1.87
CA VAL A 137 -11.78 2.53 -1.66
C VAL A 137 -11.52 2.30 -0.18
N TYR A 138 -10.90 3.25 0.49
CA TYR A 138 -10.52 3.13 1.88
C TYR A 138 -11.71 3.29 2.83
N GLU A 139 -12.69 4.14 2.50
CA GLU A 139 -13.95 4.18 3.24
C GLU A 139 -14.66 2.81 3.23
N ARG A 140 -14.72 2.13 2.09
CA ARG A 140 -15.30 0.80 1.99
C ARG A 140 -14.55 -0.26 2.79
N LEU A 141 -13.25 -0.07 2.99
CA LEU A 141 -12.44 -0.91 3.90
C LEU A 141 -12.68 -0.58 5.39
N GLY A 142 -13.43 0.49 5.69
CA GLY A 142 -13.76 0.91 7.03
C GLY A 142 -12.84 1.98 7.61
N PHE A 143 -11.97 2.57 6.81
CA PHE A 143 -11.17 3.73 7.23
C PHE A 143 -12.05 4.96 7.38
N HIS A 144 -11.74 5.79 8.35
CA HIS A 144 -12.40 7.07 8.60
C HIS A 144 -11.41 8.20 8.44
N THR A 145 -11.86 9.34 7.91
CA THR A 145 -11.04 10.55 7.86
C THR A 145 -10.75 11.02 9.27
N ALA A 146 -9.48 11.04 9.66
CA ALA A 146 -9.02 11.61 10.93
C ALA A 146 -8.72 13.10 10.78
N GLU A 147 -8.06 13.48 9.68
CA GLU A 147 -7.74 14.87 9.37
C GLU A 147 -7.54 15.04 7.85
N THR A 148 -7.51 16.27 7.39
CA THR A 148 -7.31 16.62 5.99
C THR A 148 -6.08 17.52 5.86
N TRP A 149 -5.15 17.14 4.99
CA TRP A 149 -3.94 17.91 4.74
C TRP A 149 -3.99 18.58 3.36
N ALA A 150 -3.50 19.79 3.29
CA ALA A 150 -3.26 20.46 2.03
C ALA A 150 -1.78 20.28 1.66
N CYS A 151 -1.52 19.55 0.58
CA CYS A 151 -0.17 19.38 0.05
C CYS A 151 0.12 20.44 -1.00
N HIS A 152 1.19 21.21 -0.79
CA HIS A 152 1.67 22.22 -1.73
C HIS A 152 2.93 21.70 -2.39
N TYR A 153 2.88 21.53 -3.70
CA TYR A 153 4.04 21.18 -4.50
C TYR A 153 4.67 22.44 -5.09
N PRO A 154 6.00 22.60 -5.05
CA PRO A 154 6.65 23.67 -5.77
C PRO A 154 6.36 23.51 -7.26
N GLY A 155 5.96 24.59 -7.90
CA GLY A 155 5.70 24.65 -9.33
C GLY A 155 6.96 24.54 -10.18
#